data_0065a87a0d2b6d4cf5dd3c888dc93ce1
#
_entry.id   0065a87a0d2b6d4cf5dd3c888dc93ce1
#
_cell.length_a   1.000
_cell.length_b   1.000
_cell.length_c   1.000
_cell.angle_alpha   90.00
_cell.angle_beta   90.00
_cell.angle_gamma   90.00
#
_symmetry.space_group_name_H-M   'P 1'
#
loop_
_entity.id
_entity.type
_entity.pdbx_description
1 polymer ?
#
loop_
_entity_poly.entity_id
_entity_poly.type
_entity_poly.pdbx_seq_one_letter_code
_entity_poly.pdbx_strand_id
1 'polypeptide(L)'
;MRTDDSKSLKDRFVEIMEAKIFSGELKPGDRLPPERELALQLGISRGSVNQGILDMARMGFLRIVPRRGTFVADYVRNATPETLAAIMSYDSPRL
;
A
#
# COMPACT_ATOMS: atom_id res chain seq x y z
N MET A 1 3.70 -25.02 -5.60
CA MET A 1 3.69 -24.44 -5.64
C MET A 1 3.31 -23.76 -5.54
N ARG A 2 3.04 -23.59 -5.48
CA ARG A 2 2.82 -22.92 -5.37
C ARG A 2 2.53 -22.04 -5.71
N THR A 3 1.81 -21.91 -6.28
CA THR A 3 1.48 -21.08 -6.88
C THR A 3 1.28 -19.86 -6.35
N ASP A 4 0.57 -19.59 -5.73
CA ASP A 4 0.44 -18.54 -5.13
C ASP A 4 1.65 -18.07 -4.94
N ASP A 5 2.37 -18.76 -5.19
CA ASP A 5 3.59 -18.53 -5.04
C ASP A 5 4.07 -17.50 -5.85
N SER A 6 3.48 -17.12 -6.80
CA SER A 6 3.94 -16.08 -7.64
C SER A 6 3.82 -14.73 -6.98
N LYS A 7 3.07 -14.60 -5.91
CA LYS A 7 2.88 -13.34 -5.25
C LYS A 7 3.55 -13.36 -3.90
N SER A 8 4.46 -12.44 -3.66
CA SER A 8 5.12 -12.35 -2.39
C SER A 8 4.18 -11.79 -1.33
N LEU A 9 4.55 -11.95 -0.06
CA LEU A 9 3.77 -11.37 1.02
C LEU A 9 3.77 -9.85 0.93
N LYS A 10 4.86 -9.27 0.46
CA LYS A 10 4.91 -7.83 0.25
C LYS A 10 3.87 -7.41 -0.78
N ASP A 11 3.76 -8.16 -1.87
CA ASP A 11 2.80 -7.82 -2.91
C ASP A 11 1.37 -7.94 -2.39
N ARG A 12 1.11 -8.92 -1.54
CA ARG A 12 -0.21 -9.05 -0.95
C ARG A 12 -0.53 -7.86 -0.07
N PHE A 13 0.46 -7.39 0.71
CA PHE A 13 0.26 -6.22 1.53
C PHE A 13 -0.09 -5.02 0.67
N VAL A 14 0.65 -4.81 -0.41
CA VAL A 14 0.41 -3.68 -1.30
C VAL A 14 -1.00 -3.76 -1.88
N GLU A 15 -1.42 -4.94 -2.32
CA GLU A 15 -2.76 -5.09 -2.88
C GLU A 15 -3.85 -4.75 -1.86
N ILE A 16 -3.67 -5.22 -0.64
CA ILE A 16 -4.64 -4.96 0.41
C ILE A 16 -4.74 -3.46 0.69
N MET A 17 -3.60 -2.81 0.78
CA MET A 17 -3.58 -1.39 1.08
C MET A 17 -4.11 -0.56 -0.07
N GLU A 18 -3.81 -0.95 -1.31
CA GLU A 18 -4.37 -0.26 -2.46
C GLU A 18 -5.88 -0.35 -2.46
N ALA A 19 -6.41 -1.52 -2.14
CA ALA A 19 -7.85 -1.68 -2.08
C ALA A 19 -8.47 -0.74 -1.03
N LYS A 20 -7.84 -0.61 0.12
CA LYS A 20 -8.34 0.27 1.16
C LYS A 20 -8.27 1.74 0.76
N ILE A 21 -7.22 2.11 0.05
CA ILE A 21 -7.06 3.49 -0.39
C ILE A 21 -8.06 3.82 -1.49
N PHE A 22 -8.19 2.96 -2.48
CA PHE A 22 -9.06 3.24 -3.62
C PHE A 22 -10.53 3.12 -3.26
N SER A 23 -10.85 2.35 -2.24
CA SER A 23 -12.25 2.25 -1.79
C SER A 23 -12.66 3.42 -0.93
N GLY A 24 -11.70 4.22 -0.48
CA GLY A 24 -11.99 5.34 0.40
C GLY A 24 -11.95 4.97 1.87
N GLU A 25 -11.64 3.72 2.19
CA GLU A 25 -11.50 3.33 3.58
C GLU A 25 -10.32 4.05 4.23
N LEU A 26 -9.24 4.22 3.47
CA LEU A 26 -8.10 5.02 3.90
C LEU A 26 -8.01 6.24 2.99
N LYS A 27 -8.00 7.41 3.59
CA LYS A 27 -8.02 8.66 2.85
C LYS A 27 -6.70 9.39 3.00
N PRO A 28 -6.36 10.27 2.07
CA PRO A 28 -5.15 11.08 2.23
C PRO A 28 -5.12 11.74 3.60
N GLY A 29 -3.98 11.63 4.25
CA GLY A 29 -3.81 12.18 5.59
C GLY A 29 -4.06 11.18 6.70
N ASP A 30 -4.72 10.07 6.42
CA ASP A 30 -4.95 9.06 7.43
C ASP A 30 -3.66 8.39 7.83
N ARG A 31 -3.54 8.08 9.10
CA ARG A 31 -2.37 7.40 9.63
C ARG A 31 -2.62 5.91 9.65
N LEU A 32 -1.63 5.15 9.19
CA LEU A 32 -1.70 3.71 9.25
C LEU A 32 -1.38 3.21 10.64
N PRO A 33 -1.89 2.05 11.03
CA PRO A 33 -1.43 1.43 12.28
C PRO A 33 0.07 1.14 12.21
N PRO A 34 0.73 0.99 13.34
CA PRO A 34 2.15 0.62 13.34
C PRO A 34 2.39 -0.69 12.61
N GLU A 35 3.61 -0.87 12.11
CA GLU A 35 3.94 -2.08 11.36
C GLU A 35 3.61 -3.35 12.10
N ARG A 36 3.91 -3.39 13.38
CA ARG A 36 3.65 -4.58 14.18
C ARG A 36 2.16 -4.91 14.19
N GLU A 37 1.34 -3.90 14.33
CA GLU A 37 -0.08 -4.10 14.37
C GLU A 37 -0.61 -4.53 13.01
N LEU A 38 -0.12 -3.92 11.94
CA LEU A 38 -0.51 -4.32 10.59
C LEU A 38 -0.11 -5.76 10.32
N ALA A 39 1.07 -6.14 10.76
CA ALA A 39 1.53 -7.51 10.56
C ALA A 39 0.59 -8.50 11.24
N LEU A 40 0.17 -8.17 12.46
CA LEU A 40 -0.75 -9.04 13.19
C LEU A 40 -2.12 -9.08 12.52
N GLN A 41 -2.63 -7.94 12.11
CA GLN A 41 -3.95 -7.88 11.51
C GLN A 41 -4.01 -8.63 10.20
N LEU A 42 -2.95 -8.55 9.42
CA LEU A 42 -2.95 -9.13 8.08
C LEU A 42 -2.33 -10.51 8.01
N GLY A 43 -1.73 -10.95 9.12
CA GLY A 43 -1.08 -12.26 9.12
C GLY A 43 0.15 -12.31 8.23
N ILE A 44 0.87 -11.21 8.14
CA ILE A 44 2.03 -11.07 7.28
C ILE A 44 3.21 -10.67 8.16
N SER A 45 4.42 -11.09 7.80
CA SER A 45 5.59 -10.75 8.59
C SER A 45 5.83 -9.25 8.61
N ARG A 46 6.45 -8.75 9.68
CA ARG A 46 6.76 -7.34 9.80
C ARG A 46 7.69 -6.88 8.68
N GLY A 47 8.62 -7.76 8.29
CA GLY A 47 9.53 -7.42 7.20
C GLY A 47 8.79 -7.20 5.90
N SER A 48 7.79 -8.04 5.62
CA SER A 48 7.00 -7.88 4.40
C SER A 48 6.17 -6.61 4.46
N VAL A 49 5.62 -6.29 5.63
CA VAL A 49 4.86 -5.04 5.80
C VAL A 49 5.79 -3.85 5.53
N ASN A 50 6.98 -3.88 6.12
CA ASN A 50 7.93 -2.79 5.94
C ASN A 50 8.30 -2.62 4.45
N GLN A 51 8.58 -3.71 3.76
CA GLN A 51 8.90 -3.66 2.35
C GLN A 51 7.74 -3.07 1.54
N GLY A 52 6.53 -3.47 1.88
CA GLY A 52 5.36 -2.96 1.18
C GLY A 52 5.16 -1.47 1.41
N ILE A 53 5.39 -1.02 2.64
CA ILE A 53 5.28 0.40 2.95
C ILE A 53 6.31 1.20 2.16
N LEU A 54 7.54 0.69 2.08
CA LEU A 54 8.58 1.39 1.32
C LEU A 54 8.22 1.45 -0.16
N ASP A 55 7.70 0.35 -0.71
CA ASP A 55 7.27 0.35 -2.10
C ASP A 55 6.17 1.37 -2.35
N MET A 56 5.17 1.40 -1.48
CA MET A 56 4.05 2.32 -1.66
C MET A 56 4.47 3.76 -1.43
N ALA A 57 5.45 3.99 -0.57
CA ALA A 57 5.99 5.34 -0.40
C ALA A 57 6.71 5.77 -1.68
N ARG A 58 7.47 4.87 -2.29
CA ARG A 58 8.15 5.17 -3.53
C ARG A 58 7.15 5.47 -4.65
N MET A 59 6.01 4.79 -4.65
CA MET A 59 4.99 5.01 -5.65
C MET A 59 4.12 6.23 -5.37
N GLY A 60 4.31 6.88 -4.25
CA GLY A 60 3.55 8.08 -3.94
C GLY A 60 2.24 7.87 -3.21
N PHE A 61 1.94 6.65 -2.78
CA PHE A 61 0.69 6.38 -2.06
C PHE A 61 0.81 6.59 -0.56
N LEU A 62 1.99 6.41 -0.02
CA LEU A 62 2.21 6.56 1.42
C LEU A 62 3.34 7.55 1.65
N ARG A 63 3.33 8.15 2.84
CA ARG A 63 4.38 9.06 3.27
C ARG A 63 4.86 8.63 4.64
N ILE A 64 6.15 8.40 4.74
CA ILE A 64 6.76 7.97 5.99
C ILE A 64 7.30 9.20 6.70
N VAL A 65 6.80 9.48 7.90
CA VAL A 65 7.24 10.63 8.67
C VAL A 65 7.97 10.09 9.89
N PRO A 66 9.28 10.32 9.99
CA PRO A 66 10.06 9.76 11.11
C PRO A 66 9.43 10.15 12.43
N ARG A 67 9.33 9.17 13.32
CA ARG A 67 8.82 9.35 14.68
C ARG A 67 7.33 9.65 14.75
N ARG A 68 6.67 9.85 13.62
CA ARG A 68 5.25 10.13 13.62
C ARG A 68 4.43 8.98 13.05
N GLY A 69 4.99 8.28 12.07
CA GLY A 69 4.32 7.13 11.51
C GLY A 69 4.22 7.22 10.01
N THR A 70 3.37 6.37 9.47
CA THR A 70 3.13 6.30 8.04
C THR A 70 1.73 6.80 7.76
N PHE A 71 1.62 7.67 6.77
CA PHE A 71 0.35 8.31 6.43
C PHE A 71 0.02 8.09 4.97
N VAL A 72 -1.25 8.10 4.65
CA VAL A 72 -1.68 8.06 3.26
C VAL A 72 -1.33 9.40 2.64
N ALA A 73 -0.58 9.38 1.55
CA ALA A 73 -0.16 10.60 0.88
C ALA A 73 -1.27 11.09 -0.04
N ASP A 74 -1.14 12.35 -0.46
CA ASP A 74 -2.05 12.89 -1.47
C ASP A 74 -1.52 12.38 -2.81
N TYR A 75 -1.88 11.14 -3.13
CA TYR A 75 -1.29 10.46 -4.27
C TYR A 75 -1.71 11.07 -5.60
N VAL A 76 -2.83 11.74 -5.64
CA VAL A 76 -3.25 12.40 -6.87
C VAL A 76 -2.36 13.59 -7.16
N ARG A 77 -2.10 14.40 -6.12
CA ARG A 77 -1.27 15.59 -6.28
C ARG A 77 0.19 15.24 -6.54
N ASN A 78 0.67 14.17 -5.90
CA ASN A 78 2.06 13.78 -5.98
C ASN A 78 2.29 12.61 -6.93
N ALA A 79 1.42 12.44 -7.91
CA ALA A 79 1.46 11.27 -8.77
C ALA A 79 2.76 11.19 -9.55
N THR A 80 3.30 9.99 -9.61
CA THR A 80 4.42 9.64 -10.49
C THR A 80 3.86 8.78 -11.59
N PRO A 81 4.66 8.47 -12.62
CA PRO A 81 4.18 7.52 -13.63
C PRO A 81 3.76 6.19 -13.02
N GLU A 82 4.46 5.73 -12.00
CA GLU A 82 4.08 4.49 -11.33
C GLU A 82 2.75 4.62 -10.62
N THR A 83 2.52 5.76 -9.99
CA THR A 83 1.26 6.02 -9.32
C THR A 83 0.11 5.98 -10.32
N LEU A 84 0.29 6.66 -11.43
CA LEU A 84 -0.75 6.73 -12.45
C LEU A 84 -1.02 5.34 -13.03
N ALA A 85 0.02 4.57 -13.28
CA ALA A 85 -0.14 3.23 -13.80
C ALA A 85 -0.92 2.35 -12.83
N ALA A 86 -0.63 2.47 -11.54
CA ALA A 86 -1.32 1.68 -10.53
C ALA A 86 -2.80 2.06 -10.45
N ILE A 87 -3.09 3.36 -10.49
CA ILE A 87 -4.46 3.83 -10.44
C ILE A 87 -5.24 3.34 -11.65
N MET A 88 -4.66 3.46 -12.82
CA MET A 88 -5.33 3.05 -14.04
C MET A 88 -5.56 1.55 -14.07
N SER A 89 -4.60 0.80 -13.60
CA SER A 89 -4.72 -0.65 -13.57
C SER A 89 -5.83 -1.09 -12.61
N TYR A 90 -5.88 -0.48 -11.43
CA TYR A 90 -6.89 -0.84 -10.44
C TYR A 90 -8.28 -0.45 -10.91
N ASP A 91 -8.38 0.71 -11.54
CA ASP A 91 -9.65 1.27 -11.94
C ASP A 91 -10.06 0.82 -13.32
N SER A 92 -9.32 -0.08 -13.92
CA SER A 92 -9.58 -0.53 -15.25
C SER A 92 -10.95 -1.16 -15.34
N PRO A 93 -11.76 -0.76 -16.31
CA PRO A 93 -13.10 -1.32 -16.37
C PRO A 93 -13.06 -2.80 -16.70
N ARG A 94 -14.00 -3.48 -16.16
CA ARG A 94 -14.11 -4.85 -16.46
C ARG A 94 -15.07 -4.99 -17.56
N LEU A 95 -14.73 -4.63 -18.68
CA LEU A 95 -15.64 -4.61 -19.81
C LEU A 95 -15.94 -5.98 -20.36
#